data_45bce047d4d1c2baf1644293205f00ec
#
_entry.id   45bce047d4d1c2baf1644293205f00ec
#
_cell.length_a   1.000
_cell.length_b   1.000
_cell.length_c   1.000
_cell.angle_alpha   90.00
_cell.angle_beta   90.00
_cell.angle_gamma   90.00
#
_symmetry.space_group_name_H-M   'P 1'
#
loop_
_entity.id
_entity.type
_entity.pdbx_description
1 polymer ?
#
loop_
_entity_poly.entity_id
_entity_poly.type
_entity_poly.pdbx_seq_one_letter_code
_entity_poly.pdbx_strand_id
1 'polypeptide(L)'
;MDNKKIRMAITHGDTNGIGYELIFKTFAEPEMLELCTPIVYGSPKVAAYYRKAMNLPAQFSIIQKAEDAEEGRINLLAAVEEEVKVDMGVPTEESGQAAVKALDRAMTDFRDDLYDVLVTAPINSQNAFIEGFAFKGHKHYIETCLGEGKKGLSILVGDTLRIASVTEKLPLKEVAAQITVEKIVEKATLFQQTIKRDFNISNPRIAVLALNPKNNEETSCGNEEKEIIIPAIDELAGKGVQAFGPYPADDFFGNGDFREFDGVLAMYHDQATAPFKSINDGRGVIYTAGMPVIRTSADITPGYEIAGTNTADESAFRNAVYLAIDTFRYRSSYDEACENPLPKLFHEKRDDSEKVRFAIPKKKADSPEAKR
;
A
#
# COMPACT_ATOMS: atom_id res chain seq x y z
N MET A 1 -0.24 -11.06 24.32
CA MET A 1 0.01 -9.82 23.56
C MET A 1 -0.32 -8.66 24.47
N ASP A 2 0.63 -7.80 24.78
CA ASP A 2 0.37 -6.57 25.52
C ASP A 2 -0.67 -5.75 24.73
N ASN A 3 -1.73 -5.34 25.42
CA ASN A 3 -2.86 -4.61 24.85
C ASN A 3 -2.50 -3.13 24.56
N LYS A 4 -1.25 -2.88 24.12
CA LYS A 4 -0.76 -1.53 23.81
C LYS A 4 -1.44 -1.06 22.52
N LYS A 5 -2.09 0.09 22.57
CA LYS A 5 -2.70 0.71 21.39
C LYS A 5 -1.63 1.06 20.36
N ILE A 6 -1.98 0.90 19.08
CA ILE A 6 -1.13 1.28 17.97
C ILE A 6 -0.84 2.77 18.02
N ARG A 7 0.43 3.14 18.06
CA ARG A 7 0.88 4.53 17.98
C ARG A 7 0.95 4.94 16.52
N MET A 8 0.15 5.92 16.15
CA MET A 8 0.01 6.35 14.76
C MET A 8 0.59 7.74 14.57
N ALA A 9 1.72 7.84 13.87
CA ALA A 9 2.22 9.12 13.38
C ALA A 9 1.33 9.64 12.25
N ILE A 10 0.99 10.92 12.30
CA ILE A 10 0.20 11.60 11.28
C ILE A 10 0.92 12.90 10.91
N THR A 11 1.34 13.07 9.66
CA THR A 11 1.88 14.35 9.20
C THR A 11 0.76 15.24 8.67
N HIS A 12 0.78 16.52 9.04
CA HIS A 12 -0.33 17.44 8.74
C HIS A 12 -0.49 17.80 7.26
N GLY A 13 0.50 17.47 6.39
CA GLY A 13 0.47 17.84 4.99
C GLY A 13 0.77 19.32 4.74
N ASP A 14 0.27 19.86 3.61
CA ASP A 14 0.41 21.28 3.32
C ASP A 14 -0.47 22.11 4.28
N THR A 15 0.15 23.11 4.95
CA THR A 15 -0.56 23.92 5.98
C THR A 15 -1.61 24.85 5.40
N ASN A 16 -1.62 25.09 4.10
CA ASN A 16 -2.63 25.91 3.42
C ASN A 16 -3.73 25.08 2.74
N GLY A 17 -3.62 23.74 2.82
CA GLY A 17 -4.61 22.78 2.29
C GLY A 17 -5.56 22.26 3.36
N ILE A 18 -6.23 21.15 3.05
CA ILE A 18 -7.28 20.55 3.91
C ILE A 18 -6.74 19.58 4.98
N GLY A 19 -5.41 19.41 5.13
CA GLY A 19 -4.82 18.38 5.97
C GLY A 19 -5.31 18.39 7.43
N TYR A 20 -5.28 19.54 8.11
CA TYR A 20 -5.79 19.65 9.47
C TYR A 20 -7.31 19.43 9.59
N GLU A 21 -8.08 19.86 8.58
CA GLU A 21 -9.52 19.61 8.52
C GLU A 21 -9.82 18.10 8.49
N LEU A 22 -9.14 17.36 7.62
CA LEU A 22 -9.28 15.90 7.52
C LEU A 22 -8.91 15.19 8.82
N ILE A 23 -7.78 15.57 9.44
CA ILE A 23 -7.32 15.01 10.71
C ILE A 23 -8.36 15.24 11.80
N PHE A 24 -8.80 16.48 12.00
CA PHE A 24 -9.72 16.81 13.07
C PHE A 24 -11.10 16.19 12.88
N LYS A 25 -11.62 16.15 11.65
CA LYS A 25 -12.89 15.47 11.35
C LYS A 25 -12.80 13.96 11.58
N THR A 26 -11.70 13.32 11.17
CA THR A 26 -11.49 11.88 11.35
C THR A 26 -11.49 11.50 12.83
N PHE A 27 -10.82 12.27 13.67
CA PHE A 27 -10.70 11.98 15.11
C PHE A 27 -11.69 12.77 15.99
N ALA A 28 -12.70 13.38 15.39
CA ALA A 28 -13.82 13.97 16.13
C ALA A 28 -14.69 12.89 16.80
N GLU A 29 -14.76 11.71 16.21
CA GLU A 29 -15.46 10.55 16.76
C GLU A 29 -14.59 9.85 17.83
N PRO A 30 -15.07 9.73 19.09
CA PRO A 30 -14.29 9.14 20.18
C PRO A 30 -13.82 7.70 19.89
N GLU A 31 -14.59 6.94 19.11
CA GLU A 31 -14.30 5.56 18.73
C GLU A 31 -12.98 5.45 17.95
N MET A 32 -12.61 6.48 17.19
CA MET A 32 -11.32 6.51 16.50
C MET A 32 -10.14 6.53 17.47
N LEU A 33 -10.30 7.15 18.64
CA LEU A 33 -9.29 7.20 19.69
C LEU A 33 -9.20 5.89 20.50
N GLU A 34 -10.17 5.00 20.35
CA GLU A 34 -10.10 3.63 20.90
C GLU A 34 -9.25 2.71 20.04
N LEU A 35 -9.16 2.97 18.74
CA LEU A 35 -8.44 2.13 17.77
C LEU A 35 -6.92 2.36 17.80
N CYS A 36 -6.49 3.59 18.01
CA CYS A 36 -5.08 3.98 18.00
C CYS A 36 -4.81 5.20 18.88
N THR A 37 -3.53 5.49 19.09
CA THR A 37 -3.04 6.71 19.72
C THR A 37 -2.47 7.63 18.64
N PRO A 38 -3.23 8.63 18.14
CA PRO A 38 -2.76 9.53 17.09
C PRO A 38 -1.73 10.53 17.64
N ILE A 39 -0.60 10.66 16.92
CA ILE A 39 0.47 11.63 17.16
C ILE A 39 0.59 12.48 15.90
N VAL A 40 0.04 13.67 15.94
CA VAL A 40 0.04 14.60 14.79
C VAL A 40 1.31 15.43 14.81
N TYR A 41 2.16 15.21 13.83
CA TYR A 41 3.37 15.99 13.59
C TYR A 41 3.02 17.27 12.87
N GLY A 42 3.12 18.40 13.55
CA GLY A 42 2.69 19.65 12.96
C GLY A 42 3.01 20.90 13.76
N SER A 43 2.32 21.99 13.45
CA SER A 43 2.42 23.28 14.15
C SER A 43 1.20 23.49 15.06
N PRO A 44 1.40 23.62 16.38
CA PRO A 44 0.31 23.92 17.32
C PRO A 44 -0.44 25.20 17.01
N LYS A 45 0.26 26.23 16.52
CA LYS A 45 -0.36 27.51 16.13
C LYS A 45 -1.28 27.35 14.95
N VAL A 46 -0.83 26.64 13.89
CA VAL A 46 -1.63 26.36 12.69
C VAL A 46 -2.83 25.48 13.05
N ALA A 47 -2.65 24.43 13.83
CA ALA A 47 -3.72 23.56 14.29
C ALA A 47 -4.82 24.34 15.06
N ALA A 48 -4.39 25.20 15.99
CA ALA A 48 -5.33 26.06 16.74
C ALA A 48 -6.06 27.05 15.83
N TYR A 49 -5.39 27.60 14.82
CA TYR A 49 -5.98 28.47 13.82
C TYR A 49 -7.09 27.75 13.03
N TYR A 50 -6.80 26.55 12.47
CA TYR A 50 -7.76 25.74 11.73
C TYR A 50 -8.97 25.36 12.58
N ARG A 51 -8.73 24.88 13.81
CA ARG A 51 -9.81 24.54 14.75
C ARG A 51 -10.75 25.71 14.99
N LYS A 52 -10.19 26.91 15.20
CA LYS A 52 -10.97 28.13 15.47
C LYS A 52 -11.68 28.62 14.21
N ALA A 53 -10.97 28.70 13.07
CA ALA A 53 -11.50 29.25 11.83
C ALA A 53 -12.71 28.46 11.31
N MET A 54 -12.69 27.12 11.47
CA MET A 54 -13.75 26.23 11.00
C MET A 54 -14.67 25.72 12.11
N ASN A 55 -14.49 26.20 13.34
CA ASN A 55 -15.28 25.77 14.51
C ASN A 55 -15.33 24.25 14.68
N LEU A 56 -14.19 23.57 14.50
CA LEU A 56 -14.09 22.11 14.62
C LEU A 56 -14.10 21.68 16.10
N PRO A 57 -14.83 20.60 16.46
CA PRO A 57 -14.95 20.12 17.84
C PRO A 57 -13.70 19.44 18.38
N ALA A 58 -12.60 19.44 17.63
CA ALA A 58 -11.37 18.72 17.96
C ALA A 58 -10.70 19.28 19.23
N GLN A 59 -10.35 18.38 20.14
CA GLN A 59 -9.50 18.65 21.28
C GLN A 59 -8.16 17.93 21.10
N PHE A 60 -7.05 18.64 21.28
CA PHE A 60 -5.73 18.08 21.20
C PHE A 60 -4.83 18.54 22.36
N SER A 61 -3.92 17.69 22.78
CA SER A 61 -2.87 18.00 23.73
C SER A 61 -1.58 18.31 22.99
N ILE A 62 -0.91 19.38 23.35
CA ILE A 62 0.40 19.74 22.74
C ILE A 62 1.47 18.98 23.49
N ILE A 63 2.30 18.24 22.75
CA ILE A 63 3.44 17.48 23.27
C ILE A 63 4.73 17.92 22.56
N GLN A 64 5.87 17.72 23.21
CA GLN A 64 7.19 18.06 22.66
C GLN A 64 7.91 16.82 22.12
N LYS A 65 7.60 15.65 22.64
CA LYS A 65 8.20 14.37 22.27
C LYS A 65 7.11 13.35 22.01
N ALA A 66 7.39 12.41 21.10
CA ALA A 66 6.44 11.38 20.76
C ALA A 66 6.16 10.43 21.96
N GLU A 67 7.14 10.23 22.86
CA GLU A 67 7.00 9.43 24.07
C GLU A 67 5.92 9.96 25.02
N ASP A 68 5.68 11.27 25.01
CA ASP A 68 4.69 11.94 25.86
C ASP A 68 3.25 11.73 25.40
N ALA A 69 3.04 10.97 24.30
CA ALA A 69 1.71 10.75 23.74
C ALA A 69 0.82 9.93 24.70
N GLU A 70 -0.37 10.46 24.98
CA GLU A 70 -1.37 9.86 25.84
C GLU A 70 -2.49 9.21 25.03
N GLU A 71 -2.97 8.07 25.47
CA GLU A 71 -4.12 7.39 24.87
C GLU A 71 -5.43 8.16 25.07
N GLY A 72 -6.39 7.94 24.17
CA GLY A 72 -7.73 8.52 24.25
C GLY A 72 -7.81 10.00 23.87
N ARG A 73 -6.76 10.56 23.28
CA ARG A 73 -6.74 11.95 22.79
C ARG A 73 -5.88 12.13 21.55
N ILE A 74 -6.08 13.23 20.83
CA ILE A 74 -5.19 13.66 19.75
C ILE A 74 -3.96 14.30 20.39
N ASN A 75 -2.79 13.76 20.15
CA ASN A 75 -1.51 14.32 20.56
C ASN A 75 -0.92 15.13 19.42
N LEU A 76 -0.73 16.42 19.62
CA LEU A 76 -0.12 17.32 18.64
C LEU A 76 1.33 17.58 19.00
N LEU A 77 2.24 16.94 18.28
CA LEU A 77 3.67 17.10 18.45
C LEU A 77 4.15 18.37 17.72
N ALA A 78 4.81 19.27 18.45
CA ALA A 78 5.37 20.49 17.90
C ALA A 78 6.59 20.18 17.01
N ALA A 79 6.33 19.68 15.81
CA ALA A 79 7.38 19.36 14.82
C ALA A 79 7.82 20.57 13.99
N VAL A 80 7.02 21.65 14.00
CA VAL A 80 7.29 22.93 13.33
C VAL A 80 7.21 24.03 14.37
N GLU A 81 8.34 24.51 14.85
CA GLU A 81 8.44 25.51 15.91
C GLU A 81 8.28 26.93 15.39
N GLU A 82 8.67 27.15 14.15
CA GLU A 82 8.63 28.47 13.50
C GLU A 82 7.19 28.92 13.29
N GLU A 83 7.03 30.23 13.16
CA GLU A 83 5.73 30.82 12.83
C GLU A 83 5.47 30.60 11.33
N VAL A 84 4.45 29.82 11.03
CA VAL A 84 4.01 29.55 9.65
C VAL A 84 2.82 30.43 9.35
N LYS A 85 2.92 31.26 8.33
CA LYS A 85 1.81 32.05 7.84
C LYS A 85 0.81 31.14 7.13
N VAL A 86 -0.45 31.19 7.54
CA VAL A 86 -1.53 30.43 6.92
C VAL A 86 -2.28 31.31 5.92
N ASP A 87 -2.17 30.95 4.64
CA ASP A 87 -2.94 31.52 3.54
C ASP A 87 -3.79 30.41 2.91
N MET A 88 -4.94 30.10 3.52
CA MET A 88 -5.81 28.98 3.10
C MET A 88 -6.13 29.03 1.61
N GLY A 89 -5.93 27.91 0.92
CA GLY A 89 -6.20 27.77 -0.51
C GLY A 89 -5.09 28.27 -1.44
N VAL A 90 -3.97 28.75 -0.89
CA VAL A 90 -2.85 29.28 -1.69
C VAL A 90 -1.59 28.45 -1.42
N PRO A 91 -1.04 27.74 -2.43
CA PRO A 91 0.23 27.03 -2.25
C PRO A 91 1.38 28.03 -2.07
N THR A 92 2.07 27.97 -0.94
CA THR A 92 3.24 28.78 -0.64
C THR A 92 4.45 27.89 -0.37
N GLU A 93 5.65 28.42 -0.57
CA GLU A 93 6.89 27.69 -0.22
C GLU A 93 6.94 27.39 1.27
N GLU A 94 6.51 28.32 2.11
CA GLU A 94 6.48 28.21 3.56
C GLU A 94 5.56 27.04 4.01
N SER A 95 4.38 26.91 3.40
CA SER A 95 3.45 25.81 3.70
C SER A 95 4.01 24.44 3.28
N GLY A 96 4.70 24.38 2.14
CA GLY A 96 5.37 23.17 1.66
C GLY A 96 6.56 22.78 2.54
N GLN A 97 7.37 23.74 2.97
CA GLN A 97 8.51 23.50 3.89
C GLN A 97 8.03 22.99 5.24
N ALA A 98 6.94 23.54 5.78
CA ALA A 98 6.34 23.06 7.02
C ALA A 98 5.90 21.58 6.91
N ALA A 99 5.29 21.20 5.78
CA ALA A 99 4.91 19.81 5.52
C ALA A 99 6.13 18.87 5.48
N VAL A 100 7.23 19.30 4.87
CA VAL A 100 8.46 18.52 4.82
C VAL A 100 9.12 18.39 6.19
N LYS A 101 9.18 19.46 7.00
CA LYS A 101 9.72 19.41 8.37
C LYS A 101 8.94 18.42 9.25
N ALA A 102 7.62 18.40 9.14
CA ALA A 102 6.79 17.44 9.84
C ALA A 102 7.08 15.99 9.42
N LEU A 103 7.28 15.75 8.12
CA LEU A 103 7.63 14.44 7.59
C LEU A 103 9.04 14.02 8.04
N ASP A 104 10.02 14.93 8.00
CA ASP A 104 11.39 14.65 8.42
C ASP A 104 11.47 14.27 9.89
N ARG A 105 10.77 15.01 10.75
CA ARG A 105 10.66 14.66 12.17
C ARG A 105 10.02 13.28 12.36
N ALA A 106 8.96 12.95 11.60
CA ALA A 106 8.35 11.62 11.66
C ALA A 106 9.33 10.52 11.22
N MET A 107 10.17 10.75 10.19
CA MET A 107 11.18 9.77 9.80
C MET A 107 12.26 9.57 10.86
N THR A 108 12.63 10.63 11.58
CA THR A 108 13.57 10.54 12.71
C THR A 108 12.96 9.72 13.85
N ASP A 109 11.75 10.03 14.26
CA ASP A 109 11.06 9.34 15.35
C ASP A 109 10.73 7.87 14.99
N PHE A 110 10.59 7.52 13.70
CA PHE A 110 10.47 6.12 13.26
C PHE A 110 11.75 5.31 13.50
N ARG A 111 12.92 5.89 13.25
CA ARG A 111 14.21 5.21 13.52
C ARG A 111 14.43 4.93 15.01
N ASP A 112 13.78 5.72 15.86
CA ASP A 112 13.82 5.58 17.31
C ASP A 112 12.66 4.73 17.87
N ASP A 113 11.90 4.03 17.02
CA ASP A 113 10.75 3.15 17.35
C ASP A 113 9.66 3.86 18.19
N LEU A 114 9.43 5.16 17.93
CA LEU A 114 8.48 5.96 18.70
C LEU A 114 7.03 5.86 18.23
N TYR A 115 6.79 5.24 17.09
CA TYR A 115 5.45 4.92 16.57
C TYR A 115 5.46 3.69 15.66
N ASP A 116 4.28 3.11 15.43
CA ASP A 116 4.10 1.85 14.71
C ASP A 116 3.76 2.04 13.23
N VAL A 117 2.94 3.05 12.91
CA VAL A 117 2.42 3.32 11.54
C VAL A 117 2.40 4.80 11.23
N LEU A 118 2.51 5.13 9.94
CA LEU A 118 2.49 6.50 9.42
C LEU A 118 1.31 6.72 8.49
N VAL A 119 0.50 7.72 8.79
CA VAL A 119 -0.53 8.26 7.89
C VAL A 119 -0.13 9.67 7.47
N THR A 120 -0.10 9.94 6.16
CA THR A 120 0.30 11.27 5.69
C THR A 120 -0.88 12.01 5.09
N ALA A 121 -1.13 13.23 5.54
CA ALA A 121 -2.08 14.14 4.90
C ALA A 121 -1.49 14.67 3.56
N PRO A 122 -2.34 15.22 2.67
CA PRO A 122 -1.93 15.62 1.33
C PRO A 122 -0.84 16.70 1.33
N ILE A 123 0.11 16.57 0.40
CA ILE A 123 1.20 17.53 0.17
C ILE A 123 1.26 17.88 -1.31
N ASN A 124 1.65 19.11 -1.61
CA ASN A 124 1.97 19.51 -2.96
C ASN A 124 3.49 19.44 -3.19
N SER A 125 3.94 18.54 -4.05
CA SER A 125 5.37 18.38 -4.35
C SER A 125 6.02 19.56 -5.11
N GLN A 126 5.22 20.49 -5.61
CA GLN A 126 5.73 21.65 -6.34
C GLN A 126 6.21 22.76 -5.41
N ASN A 127 5.58 22.92 -4.23
CA ASN A 127 5.99 23.90 -3.22
C ASN A 127 6.76 23.26 -2.05
N ALA A 128 6.85 21.93 -1.99
CA ALA A 128 7.64 21.20 -1.01
C ALA A 128 9.10 21.19 -1.44
N PHE A 129 9.91 22.00 -0.79
CA PHE A 129 11.33 22.19 -1.10
C PHE A 129 12.21 21.80 0.08
N ILE A 130 13.30 21.09 -0.22
CA ILE A 130 14.40 20.81 0.71
C ILE A 130 15.69 21.26 0.04
N GLU A 131 16.49 22.09 0.70
CA GLU A 131 17.78 22.52 0.16
C GLU A 131 18.67 21.32 -0.15
N GLY A 132 19.17 21.26 -1.38
CA GLY A 132 20.01 20.15 -1.85
C GLY A 132 19.28 18.84 -2.17
N PHE A 133 17.93 18.78 -2.05
CA PHE A 133 17.16 17.57 -2.33
C PHE A 133 15.92 17.83 -3.18
N ALA A 134 15.83 17.14 -4.33
CA ALA A 134 14.65 17.22 -5.19
C ALA A 134 13.49 16.39 -4.61
N PHE A 135 12.59 17.04 -3.88
CA PHE A 135 11.40 16.38 -3.31
C PHE A 135 10.41 16.01 -4.41
N LYS A 136 10.15 14.71 -4.57
CA LYS A 136 9.21 14.16 -5.59
C LYS A 136 7.96 13.54 -4.96
N GLY A 137 7.66 13.87 -3.70
CA GLY A 137 6.55 13.35 -2.94
C GLY A 137 6.95 12.39 -1.81
N HIS A 138 5.99 12.00 -0.99
CA HIS A 138 6.19 11.21 0.21
C HIS A 138 6.98 9.91 -0.02
N LYS A 139 6.59 9.11 -1.04
CA LYS A 139 7.25 7.82 -1.31
C LYS A 139 8.75 8.01 -1.56
N HIS A 140 9.12 8.95 -2.43
CA HIS A 140 10.51 9.22 -2.76
C HIS A 140 11.32 9.66 -1.53
N TYR A 141 10.71 10.46 -0.65
CA TYR A 141 11.36 10.90 0.59
C TYR A 141 11.58 9.74 1.56
N ILE A 142 10.55 8.91 1.77
CA ILE A 142 10.62 7.72 2.61
C ILE A 142 11.66 6.72 2.08
N GLU A 143 11.69 6.47 0.77
CA GLU A 143 12.72 5.64 0.11
C GLU A 143 14.13 6.14 0.40
N THR A 144 14.33 7.46 0.36
CA THR A 144 15.63 8.06 0.64
C THR A 144 16.02 7.94 2.11
N CYS A 145 15.06 8.15 3.01
CA CYS A 145 15.33 8.11 4.45
C CYS A 145 15.45 6.70 5.02
N LEU A 146 14.62 5.75 4.55
CA LEU A 146 14.43 4.44 5.18
C LEU A 146 14.63 3.26 4.22
N GLY A 147 14.77 3.51 2.93
CA GLY A 147 14.76 2.44 1.92
C GLY A 147 16.06 1.67 1.79
N GLU A 148 17.19 2.17 2.30
CA GLU A 148 18.50 1.53 2.17
C GLU A 148 18.83 1.13 0.71
N GLY A 149 18.46 1.99 -0.24
CA GLY A 149 18.60 1.76 -1.69
C GLY A 149 17.47 0.96 -2.35
N LYS A 150 16.52 0.43 -1.58
CA LYS A 150 15.33 -0.25 -2.11
C LYS A 150 14.31 0.76 -2.61
N LYS A 151 13.53 0.34 -3.60
CA LYS A 151 12.43 1.11 -4.17
C LYS A 151 11.09 0.54 -3.71
N GLY A 152 10.23 1.42 -3.24
CA GLY A 152 8.87 1.05 -2.87
C GLY A 152 7.95 0.90 -4.07
N LEU A 153 6.80 0.29 -3.84
CA LEU A 153 5.70 0.18 -4.80
C LEU A 153 4.49 0.93 -4.24
N SER A 154 3.96 1.88 -5.01
CA SER A 154 2.68 2.50 -4.67
C SER A 154 1.54 1.58 -5.10
N ILE A 155 0.69 1.23 -4.16
CA ILE A 155 -0.51 0.42 -4.38
C ILE A 155 -1.71 1.32 -4.06
N LEU A 156 -2.61 1.46 -5.03
CA LEU A 156 -3.91 2.06 -4.82
C LEU A 156 -4.84 1.00 -4.25
N VAL A 157 -5.46 1.29 -3.12
CA VAL A 157 -6.28 0.35 -2.35
C VAL A 157 -7.68 0.93 -2.20
N GLY A 158 -8.66 0.21 -2.69
CA GLY A 158 -10.07 0.45 -2.50
C GLY A 158 -10.78 -0.79 -1.95
N ASP A 159 -12.09 -0.72 -1.80
CA ASP A 159 -12.87 -1.81 -1.21
C ASP A 159 -12.78 -3.11 -2.03
N THR A 160 -12.78 -3.01 -3.36
CA THR A 160 -12.81 -4.17 -4.27
C THR A 160 -11.60 -4.29 -5.18
N LEU A 161 -10.71 -3.30 -5.18
CA LEU A 161 -9.59 -3.24 -6.12
C LEU A 161 -8.31 -2.79 -5.42
N ARG A 162 -7.24 -3.58 -5.59
CA ARG A 162 -5.87 -3.20 -5.31
C ARG A 162 -5.11 -3.16 -6.62
N ILE A 163 -4.53 -2.02 -6.95
CA ILE A 163 -3.84 -1.86 -8.23
C ILE A 163 -2.51 -1.14 -8.06
N ALA A 164 -1.50 -1.65 -8.74
CA ALA A 164 -0.17 -1.04 -8.82
C ALA A 164 0.24 -0.88 -10.28
N SER A 165 1.26 -0.10 -10.57
CA SER A 165 1.79 0.06 -11.92
C SER A 165 3.29 -0.24 -11.98
N VAL A 166 3.72 -0.82 -13.12
CA VAL A 166 5.12 -1.13 -13.41
C VAL A 166 5.94 0.15 -13.54
N THR A 167 5.41 1.12 -14.29
CA THR A 167 6.01 2.44 -14.41
C THR A 167 5.20 3.46 -13.61
N GLU A 168 5.92 4.45 -13.05
CA GLU A 168 5.30 5.54 -12.32
C GLU A 168 4.98 6.73 -13.27
N LYS A 169 4.94 7.94 -12.73
CA LYS A 169 4.66 9.17 -13.50
C LYS A 169 5.77 9.44 -14.52
N LEU A 170 5.58 9.00 -15.74
CA LEU A 170 6.46 9.21 -16.88
C LEU A 170 5.67 9.84 -18.05
N PRO A 171 6.33 10.58 -18.93
CA PRO A 171 5.74 10.94 -20.20
C PRO A 171 5.31 9.69 -20.99
N LEU A 172 4.09 9.67 -21.54
CA LEU A 172 3.53 8.48 -22.20
C LEU A 172 4.45 7.90 -23.29
N LYS A 173 5.14 8.76 -24.04
CA LYS A 173 6.12 8.36 -25.08
C LYS A 173 7.30 7.55 -24.55
N GLU A 174 7.57 7.60 -23.25
CA GLU A 174 8.71 6.92 -22.62
C GLU A 174 8.28 5.59 -21.97
N VAL A 175 6.97 5.37 -21.80
CA VAL A 175 6.44 4.21 -21.07
C VAL A 175 6.88 2.90 -21.69
N ALA A 176 6.63 2.69 -22.99
CA ALA A 176 6.94 1.42 -23.67
C ALA A 176 8.43 1.03 -23.52
N ALA A 177 9.34 2.00 -23.65
CA ALA A 177 10.78 1.76 -23.50
C ALA A 177 11.19 1.41 -22.05
N GLN A 178 10.32 1.68 -21.08
CA GLN A 178 10.57 1.39 -19.66
C GLN A 178 9.93 0.07 -19.19
N ILE A 179 9.10 -0.57 -20.01
CA ILE A 179 8.53 -1.89 -19.71
C ILE A 179 9.55 -2.96 -20.10
N THR A 180 10.03 -3.70 -19.11
CA THR A 180 10.96 -4.83 -19.30
C THR A 180 10.51 -6.03 -18.46
N VAL A 181 10.97 -7.23 -18.82
CA VAL A 181 10.68 -8.46 -18.07
C VAL A 181 11.09 -8.31 -16.62
N GLU A 182 12.30 -7.81 -16.36
CA GLU A 182 12.86 -7.66 -15.02
C GLU A 182 12.01 -6.73 -14.15
N LYS A 183 11.55 -5.59 -14.69
CA LYS A 183 10.69 -4.65 -13.96
C LYS A 183 9.33 -5.24 -13.63
N ILE A 184 8.70 -5.93 -14.58
CA ILE A 184 7.42 -6.60 -14.34
C ILE A 184 7.59 -7.64 -13.23
N VAL A 185 8.61 -8.49 -13.33
CA VAL A 185 8.90 -9.53 -12.34
C VAL A 185 9.20 -8.93 -10.96
N GLU A 186 10.04 -7.89 -10.89
CA GLU A 186 10.34 -7.17 -9.64
C GLU A 186 9.07 -6.62 -8.98
N LYS A 187 8.26 -5.85 -9.75
CA LYS A 187 7.05 -5.22 -9.21
C LYS A 187 5.97 -6.22 -8.85
N ALA A 188 5.75 -7.25 -9.68
CA ALA A 188 4.78 -8.31 -9.39
C ALA A 188 5.18 -9.13 -8.15
N THR A 189 6.46 -9.44 -7.99
CA THR A 189 6.96 -10.17 -6.81
C THR A 189 6.78 -9.36 -5.54
N LEU A 190 7.16 -8.06 -5.55
CA LEU A 190 6.95 -7.17 -4.42
C LEU A 190 5.46 -7.01 -4.10
N PHE A 191 4.62 -6.89 -5.12
CA PHE A 191 3.17 -6.78 -4.96
C PHE A 191 2.58 -8.03 -4.33
N GLN A 192 2.94 -9.21 -4.84
CA GLN A 192 2.51 -10.50 -4.29
C GLN A 192 2.93 -10.67 -2.82
N GLN A 193 4.18 -10.36 -2.49
CA GLN A 193 4.68 -10.41 -1.11
C GLN A 193 3.91 -9.47 -0.19
N THR A 194 3.61 -8.26 -0.68
CA THR A 194 2.83 -7.27 0.06
C THR A 194 1.40 -7.73 0.30
N ILE A 195 0.71 -8.25 -0.73
CA ILE A 195 -0.66 -8.77 -0.57
C ILE A 195 -0.68 -9.92 0.45
N LYS A 196 0.33 -10.76 0.42
CA LYS A 196 0.44 -11.89 1.36
C LYS A 196 0.69 -11.46 2.80
N ARG A 197 1.66 -10.58 3.01
CA ARG A 197 2.13 -10.17 4.33
C ARG A 197 1.25 -9.07 4.95
N ASP A 198 0.92 -8.05 4.16
CA ASP A 198 0.32 -6.82 4.65
C ASP A 198 -1.21 -6.78 4.50
N PHE A 199 -1.77 -7.65 3.64
CA PHE A 199 -3.23 -7.80 3.44
C PHE A 199 -3.76 -9.20 3.83
N ASN A 200 -2.90 -10.06 4.37
CA ASN A 200 -3.26 -11.39 4.89
C ASN A 200 -3.94 -12.32 3.87
N ILE A 201 -3.52 -12.27 2.61
CA ILE A 201 -4.03 -13.15 1.54
C ILE A 201 -2.94 -14.16 1.18
N SER A 202 -3.11 -15.42 1.59
CA SER A 202 -2.05 -16.45 1.53
C SER A 202 -1.56 -16.79 0.12
N ASN A 203 -2.47 -16.86 -0.86
CA ASN A 203 -2.18 -17.22 -2.26
C ASN A 203 -2.77 -16.20 -3.22
N PRO A 204 -2.25 -14.96 -3.28
CA PRO A 204 -2.86 -13.91 -4.06
C PRO A 204 -2.75 -14.16 -5.56
N ARG A 205 -3.86 -13.93 -6.25
CA ARG A 205 -3.98 -13.95 -7.72
C ARG A 205 -3.78 -12.53 -8.25
N ILE A 206 -2.81 -12.36 -9.13
CA ILE A 206 -2.47 -11.07 -9.71
C ILE A 206 -2.83 -11.06 -11.19
N ALA A 207 -3.71 -10.15 -11.60
CA ALA A 207 -3.92 -9.85 -13.00
C ALA A 207 -2.82 -8.93 -13.52
N VAL A 208 -2.21 -9.27 -14.64
CA VAL A 208 -1.24 -8.43 -15.35
C VAL A 208 -1.93 -7.87 -16.58
N LEU A 209 -1.99 -6.54 -16.69
CA LEU A 209 -2.64 -5.90 -17.84
C LEU A 209 -1.70 -5.90 -19.06
N ALA A 210 -2.29 -5.88 -20.26
CA ALA A 210 -1.57 -5.61 -21.48
C ALA A 210 -1.10 -4.14 -21.54
N LEU A 211 -0.02 -3.86 -22.24
CA LEU A 211 0.39 -2.49 -22.56
C LEU A 211 -0.48 -1.90 -23.65
N ASN A 212 -0.70 -2.69 -24.70
CA ASN A 212 -1.42 -2.29 -25.91
C ASN A 212 -2.89 -2.74 -25.86
N PRO A 213 -3.80 -2.00 -26.51
CA PRO A 213 -5.17 -2.46 -26.72
C PRO A 213 -5.19 -3.68 -27.65
N LYS A 214 -6.17 -4.58 -27.47
CA LYS A 214 -6.39 -5.75 -28.35
C LYS A 214 -5.14 -6.61 -28.53
N ASN A 215 -4.84 -7.43 -27.56
CA ASN A 215 -3.65 -8.28 -27.48
C ASN A 215 -3.83 -9.68 -28.10
N ASN A 216 -4.82 -9.91 -28.97
CA ASN A 216 -4.97 -11.16 -29.69
C ASN A 216 -4.03 -11.23 -30.92
N GLU A 217 -3.70 -12.45 -31.36
CA GLU A 217 -2.70 -12.70 -32.43
C GLU A 217 -3.03 -11.99 -33.75
N GLU A 218 -4.32 -11.74 -34.07
CA GLU A 218 -4.75 -11.17 -35.30
C GLU A 218 -4.80 -9.63 -35.33
N THR A 219 -4.89 -9.00 -34.14
CA THR A 219 -5.14 -7.55 -34.03
C THR A 219 -4.19 -6.84 -33.07
N SER A 220 -3.07 -7.45 -32.70
CA SER A 220 -2.07 -6.85 -31.83
C SER A 220 -1.55 -5.52 -32.41
N CYS A 221 -1.55 -4.49 -31.57
CA CYS A 221 -1.04 -3.17 -31.94
C CYS A 221 0.45 -2.98 -31.66
N GLY A 222 1.13 -4.02 -31.13
CA GLY A 222 2.54 -4.03 -30.77
C GLY A 222 3.02 -5.44 -30.48
N ASN A 223 4.27 -5.60 -30.06
CA ASN A 223 4.89 -6.88 -29.74
C ASN A 223 5.21 -7.02 -28.25
N GLU A 224 4.99 -5.98 -27.45
CA GLU A 224 5.39 -5.93 -26.05
C GLU A 224 4.73 -7.04 -25.21
N GLU A 225 3.50 -7.43 -25.55
CA GLU A 225 2.81 -8.55 -24.90
C GLU A 225 3.55 -9.84 -25.12
N LYS A 226 3.92 -10.12 -26.36
CA LYS A 226 4.58 -11.37 -26.79
C LYS A 226 6.05 -11.42 -26.36
N GLU A 227 6.76 -10.30 -26.48
CA GLU A 227 8.21 -10.25 -26.29
C GLU A 227 8.60 -9.95 -24.85
N ILE A 228 7.72 -9.32 -24.04
CA ILE A 228 8.04 -8.85 -22.70
C ILE A 228 7.05 -9.38 -21.66
N ILE A 229 5.73 -9.14 -21.83
CA ILE A 229 4.76 -9.37 -20.75
C ILE A 229 4.51 -10.88 -20.54
N ILE A 230 4.31 -11.65 -21.61
CA ILE A 230 4.13 -13.10 -21.52
C ILE A 230 5.37 -13.77 -20.92
N PRO A 231 6.62 -13.50 -21.39
CA PRO A 231 7.82 -14.02 -20.75
C PRO A 231 7.97 -13.66 -19.27
N ALA A 232 7.54 -12.46 -18.87
CA ALA A 232 7.53 -12.04 -17.47
C ALA A 232 6.54 -12.87 -16.63
N ILE A 233 5.34 -13.13 -17.16
CA ILE A 233 4.33 -13.98 -16.51
C ILE A 233 4.84 -15.43 -16.35
N ASP A 234 5.49 -15.98 -17.38
CA ASP A 234 6.07 -17.31 -17.34
C ASP A 234 7.19 -17.41 -16.29
N GLU A 235 8.05 -16.38 -16.20
CA GLU A 235 9.07 -16.30 -15.15
C GLU A 235 8.46 -16.21 -13.75
N LEU A 236 7.39 -15.44 -13.57
CA LEU A 236 6.65 -15.33 -12.31
C LEU A 236 6.04 -16.67 -11.90
N ALA A 237 5.47 -17.43 -12.86
CA ALA A 237 4.94 -18.76 -12.62
C ALA A 237 6.04 -19.71 -12.13
N GLY A 238 7.24 -19.65 -12.74
CA GLY A 238 8.42 -20.41 -12.31
C GLY A 238 8.89 -20.06 -10.89
N LYS A 239 8.60 -18.86 -10.41
CA LYS A 239 8.86 -18.38 -9.03
C LYS A 239 7.71 -18.66 -8.06
N GLY A 240 6.62 -19.30 -8.50
CA GLY A 240 5.44 -19.60 -7.69
C GLY A 240 4.54 -18.40 -7.43
N VAL A 241 4.64 -17.36 -8.23
CA VAL A 241 3.73 -16.20 -8.21
C VAL A 241 2.55 -16.46 -9.14
N GLN A 242 1.33 -16.38 -8.62
CA GLN A 242 0.11 -16.57 -9.42
C GLN A 242 -0.21 -15.27 -10.19
N ALA A 243 0.44 -15.09 -11.33
CA ALA A 243 0.23 -13.99 -12.26
C ALA A 243 -0.47 -14.50 -13.52
N PHE A 244 -1.49 -13.78 -13.96
CA PHE A 244 -2.35 -14.16 -15.09
C PHE A 244 -2.51 -12.99 -16.05
N GLY A 245 -2.59 -13.27 -17.35
CA GLY A 245 -2.73 -12.26 -18.40
C GLY A 245 -1.88 -12.57 -19.62
N PRO A 246 -1.54 -11.58 -20.44
CA PRO A 246 -1.92 -10.16 -20.31
C PRO A 246 -3.38 -9.89 -20.67
N TYR A 247 -4.07 -9.04 -19.91
CA TYR A 247 -5.46 -8.68 -20.14
C TYR A 247 -5.57 -7.28 -20.78
N PRO A 248 -6.35 -7.08 -21.87
CA PRO A 248 -6.68 -5.76 -22.36
C PRO A 248 -7.43 -4.96 -21.27
N ALA A 249 -6.97 -3.75 -20.99
CA ALA A 249 -7.47 -2.99 -19.85
C ALA A 249 -8.94 -2.59 -19.98
N ASP A 250 -9.39 -2.24 -21.19
CA ASP A 250 -10.77 -1.85 -21.47
C ASP A 250 -11.76 -2.98 -21.19
N ASP A 251 -11.53 -4.17 -21.74
CA ASP A 251 -12.35 -5.36 -21.51
C ASP A 251 -12.29 -5.78 -20.05
N PHE A 252 -11.10 -5.84 -19.47
CA PHE A 252 -10.88 -6.29 -18.08
C PHE A 252 -11.65 -5.45 -17.05
N PHE A 253 -11.61 -4.13 -17.17
CA PHE A 253 -12.38 -3.25 -16.28
C PHE A 253 -13.85 -3.16 -16.71
N GLY A 254 -14.13 -3.15 -18.02
CA GLY A 254 -15.49 -3.06 -18.57
C GLY A 254 -16.36 -4.25 -18.16
N ASN A 255 -15.81 -5.46 -18.16
CA ASN A 255 -16.50 -6.69 -17.73
C ASN A 255 -16.55 -6.84 -16.20
N GLY A 256 -15.72 -6.11 -15.46
CA GLY A 256 -15.59 -6.26 -14.03
C GLY A 256 -14.73 -7.44 -13.57
N ASP A 257 -13.89 -7.99 -14.47
CA ASP A 257 -13.03 -9.15 -14.23
C ASP A 257 -12.02 -8.91 -13.10
N PHE A 258 -11.71 -7.65 -12.80
CA PHE A 258 -10.84 -7.28 -11.68
C PHE A 258 -11.29 -7.83 -10.32
N ARG A 259 -12.57 -8.15 -10.15
CA ARG A 259 -13.12 -8.71 -8.91
C ARG A 259 -12.68 -10.15 -8.64
N GLU A 260 -12.20 -10.83 -9.67
CA GLU A 260 -11.68 -12.21 -9.58
C GLU A 260 -10.21 -12.27 -9.14
N PHE A 261 -9.58 -11.11 -8.89
CA PHE A 261 -8.18 -11.01 -8.55
C PHE A 261 -7.97 -10.23 -7.23
N ASP A 262 -6.91 -10.61 -6.53
CA ASP A 262 -6.53 -9.95 -5.29
C ASP A 262 -5.71 -8.68 -5.53
N GLY A 263 -5.09 -8.59 -6.72
CA GLY A 263 -4.35 -7.43 -7.16
C GLY A 263 -4.25 -7.33 -8.69
N VAL A 264 -4.12 -6.12 -9.19
CA VAL A 264 -3.96 -5.81 -10.62
C VAL A 264 -2.63 -5.09 -10.83
N LEU A 265 -1.80 -5.56 -11.74
CA LEU A 265 -0.57 -4.90 -12.14
C LEU A 265 -0.76 -4.27 -13.51
N ALA A 266 -0.89 -2.96 -13.53
CA ALA A 266 -0.97 -2.15 -14.74
C ALA A 266 0.44 -1.82 -15.27
N MET A 267 0.56 -1.50 -16.55
CA MET A 267 1.83 -1.15 -17.15
C MET A 267 2.24 0.30 -16.86
N TYR A 268 1.29 1.21 -16.74
CA TYR A 268 1.57 2.62 -16.52
C TYR A 268 0.52 3.31 -15.65
N HIS A 269 0.86 4.51 -15.19
CA HIS A 269 0.12 5.26 -14.19
C HIS A 269 -1.38 5.42 -14.50
N ASP A 270 -1.75 5.93 -15.68
CA ASP A 270 -3.15 6.25 -15.97
C ASP A 270 -3.99 5.00 -16.20
N GLN A 271 -3.36 3.91 -16.70
CA GLN A 271 -4.01 2.60 -16.82
C GLN A 271 -4.41 2.04 -15.44
N ALA A 272 -3.68 2.41 -14.38
CA ALA A 272 -4.03 2.07 -13.01
C ALA A 272 -5.01 3.08 -12.40
N THR A 273 -4.69 4.36 -12.50
CA THR A 273 -5.32 5.41 -11.69
C THR A 273 -6.70 5.80 -12.21
N ALA A 274 -6.90 5.86 -13.53
CA ALA A 274 -8.18 6.27 -14.09
C ALA A 274 -9.33 5.29 -13.74
N PRO A 275 -9.20 3.96 -13.98
CA PRO A 275 -10.24 3.03 -13.56
C PRO A 275 -10.38 2.96 -12.04
N PHE A 276 -9.27 3.02 -11.29
CA PHE A 276 -9.32 3.01 -9.84
C PHE A 276 -10.17 4.15 -9.29
N LYS A 277 -9.94 5.39 -9.72
CA LYS A 277 -10.69 6.56 -9.27
C LYS A 277 -12.18 6.50 -9.67
N SER A 278 -12.47 5.95 -10.85
CA SER A 278 -13.85 5.77 -11.30
C SER A 278 -14.62 4.73 -10.48
N ILE A 279 -13.94 3.69 -9.99
CA ILE A 279 -14.56 2.61 -9.21
C ILE A 279 -14.73 3.00 -7.73
N ASN A 280 -13.79 3.75 -7.16
CA ASN A 280 -13.72 3.99 -5.71
C ASN A 280 -14.33 5.31 -5.25
N ASP A 281 -14.86 6.13 -6.13
CA ASP A 281 -15.61 7.37 -5.81
C ASP A 281 -14.90 8.25 -4.77
N GLY A 282 -13.63 8.52 -4.97
CA GLY A 282 -12.83 9.40 -4.10
C GLY A 282 -12.41 8.80 -2.75
N ARG A 283 -12.73 7.53 -2.43
CA ARG A 283 -12.41 6.88 -1.15
C ARG A 283 -11.12 6.08 -1.16
N GLY A 284 -10.35 6.18 -2.22
CA GLY A 284 -9.12 5.43 -2.41
C GLY A 284 -8.01 5.79 -1.41
N VAL A 285 -7.17 4.81 -1.13
CA VAL A 285 -5.99 4.95 -0.27
C VAL A 285 -4.74 4.57 -1.06
N ILE A 286 -3.66 5.32 -0.87
CA ILE A 286 -2.33 4.96 -1.38
C ILE A 286 -1.57 4.27 -0.27
N TYR A 287 -1.17 3.03 -0.52
CA TYR A 287 -0.28 2.25 0.34
C TYR A 287 1.14 2.25 -0.24
N THR A 288 2.17 2.42 0.59
CA THR A 288 3.58 2.36 0.17
C THR A 288 4.19 1.02 0.61
N ALA A 289 4.27 0.09 -0.33
CA ALA A 289 4.83 -1.24 -0.11
C ALA A 289 6.36 -1.28 -0.20
N GLY A 290 6.99 -2.30 0.42
CA GLY A 290 8.43 -2.53 0.33
C GLY A 290 9.30 -1.66 1.24
N MET A 291 8.67 -0.86 2.11
CA MET A 291 9.36 -0.03 3.10
C MET A 291 9.23 -0.63 4.51
N PRO A 292 10.19 -0.36 5.41
CA PRO A 292 10.08 -0.79 6.80
C PRO A 292 8.88 -0.16 7.50
N VAL A 293 8.62 1.13 7.28
CA VAL A 293 7.46 1.83 7.81
C VAL A 293 6.19 1.47 7.04
N ILE A 294 5.12 1.16 7.75
CA ILE A 294 3.77 1.07 7.17
C ILE A 294 3.29 2.49 6.91
N ARG A 295 3.15 2.85 5.63
CA ARG A 295 2.68 4.19 5.27
C ARG A 295 1.46 4.13 4.38
N THR A 296 0.41 4.85 4.82
CA THR A 296 -0.82 5.08 4.05
C THR A 296 -1.08 6.57 3.84
N SER A 297 -1.86 6.90 2.85
CA SER A 297 -2.43 8.24 2.67
C SER A 297 -3.72 8.16 1.86
N ALA A 298 -4.61 9.12 2.06
CA ALA A 298 -5.74 9.30 1.15
C ALA A 298 -5.24 9.61 -0.28
N ASP A 299 -5.92 9.06 -1.30
CA ASP A 299 -5.64 9.38 -2.72
C ASP A 299 -6.35 10.69 -3.14
N ILE A 300 -6.01 11.78 -2.46
CA ILE A 300 -6.55 13.11 -2.67
C ILE A 300 -5.45 14.16 -2.79
N THR A 301 -5.79 15.30 -3.37
CA THR A 301 -4.94 16.49 -3.46
C THR A 301 -5.01 17.34 -2.18
N PRO A 302 -4.15 18.36 -2.00
CA PRO A 302 -4.25 19.30 -0.90
C PRO A 302 -5.56 20.07 -0.80
N GLY A 303 -6.41 20.05 -1.83
CA GLY A 303 -7.77 20.63 -1.82
C GLY A 303 -7.78 22.13 -1.60
N TYR A 304 -6.89 22.87 -2.22
CA TYR A 304 -6.76 24.31 -2.05
C TYR A 304 -8.07 25.07 -2.36
N GLU A 305 -8.84 24.57 -3.31
CA GLU A 305 -10.12 25.15 -3.73
C GLU A 305 -11.22 25.10 -2.67
N ILE A 306 -11.09 24.18 -1.69
CA ILE A 306 -12.05 24.02 -0.59
C ILE A 306 -11.42 24.28 0.79
N ALA A 307 -10.14 24.65 0.84
CA ALA A 307 -9.46 24.89 2.11
C ALA A 307 -10.13 26.02 2.89
N GLY A 308 -10.43 25.79 4.16
CA GLY A 308 -11.09 26.75 5.03
C GLY A 308 -12.63 26.84 4.90
N THR A 309 -13.24 26.07 3.99
CA THR A 309 -14.71 26.06 3.81
C THR A 309 -15.43 25.04 4.71
N ASN A 310 -14.71 24.19 5.40
CA ASN A 310 -15.23 23.09 6.22
C ASN A 310 -16.08 22.05 5.42
N THR A 311 -15.76 21.85 4.14
CA THR A 311 -16.49 20.95 3.24
C THR A 311 -15.67 19.72 2.82
N ALA A 312 -14.42 19.59 3.26
CA ALA A 312 -13.60 18.43 2.92
C ALA A 312 -14.21 17.15 3.51
N ASP A 313 -14.26 16.08 2.65
CA ASP A 313 -14.70 14.74 3.04
C ASP A 313 -13.50 13.96 3.60
N GLU A 314 -13.58 13.58 4.85
CA GLU A 314 -12.56 12.84 5.55
C GLU A 314 -12.57 11.32 5.28
N SER A 315 -13.54 10.80 4.53
CA SER A 315 -13.73 9.35 4.32
C SER A 315 -12.49 8.65 3.79
N ALA A 316 -11.80 9.21 2.79
CA ALA A 316 -10.56 8.64 2.25
C ALA A 316 -9.43 8.67 3.29
N PHE A 317 -9.35 9.71 4.11
CA PHE A 317 -8.33 9.81 5.15
C PHE A 317 -8.61 8.83 6.30
N ARG A 318 -9.88 8.67 6.69
CA ARG A 318 -10.33 7.67 7.66
C ARG A 318 -10.03 6.25 7.16
N ASN A 319 -10.26 5.96 5.88
CA ASN A 319 -9.88 4.69 5.27
C ASN A 319 -8.37 4.46 5.30
N ALA A 320 -7.56 5.50 5.14
CA ALA A 320 -6.10 5.39 5.27
C ALA A 320 -5.68 5.04 6.71
N VAL A 321 -6.37 5.58 7.73
CA VAL A 321 -6.17 5.22 9.14
C VAL A 321 -6.52 3.75 9.38
N TYR A 322 -7.67 3.29 8.91
CA TYR A 322 -8.09 1.88 9.05
C TYR A 322 -7.10 0.93 8.37
N LEU A 323 -6.72 1.24 7.13
CA LEU A 323 -5.76 0.43 6.40
C LEU A 323 -4.40 0.33 7.11
N ALA A 324 -3.92 1.43 7.71
CA ALA A 324 -2.67 1.41 8.47
C ALA A 324 -2.75 0.47 9.68
N ILE A 325 -3.87 0.51 10.42
CA ILE A 325 -4.13 -0.35 11.58
C ILE A 325 -4.19 -1.82 11.18
N ASP A 326 -4.98 -2.14 10.15
CA ASP A 326 -5.16 -3.52 9.69
C ASP A 326 -3.86 -4.08 9.14
N THR A 327 -3.12 -3.30 8.35
CA THR A 327 -1.81 -3.68 7.83
C THR A 327 -0.81 -3.96 8.96
N PHE A 328 -0.80 -3.16 10.01
CA PHE A 328 0.08 -3.40 11.16
C PHE A 328 -0.24 -4.72 11.84
N ARG A 329 -1.50 -5.00 12.08
CA ARG A 329 -1.96 -6.26 12.69
C ARG A 329 -1.61 -7.47 11.83
N TYR A 330 -1.87 -7.38 10.52
CA TYR A 330 -1.58 -8.47 9.57
C TYR A 330 -0.08 -8.71 9.44
N ARG A 331 0.71 -7.65 9.29
CA ARG A 331 2.17 -7.73 9.19
C ARG A 331 2.78 -8.34 10.44
N SER A 332 2.37 -7.89 11.61
CA SER A 332 2.85 -8.41 12.90
C SER A 332 2.52 -9.90 13.05
N SER A 333 1.28 -10.31 12.77
CA SER A 333 0.88 -11.71 12.81
C SER A 333 1.62 -12.58 11.80
N TYR A 334 1.85 -12.08 10.58
CA TYR A 334 2.59 -12.79 9.55
C TYR A 334 4.06 -12.96 9.94
N ASP A 335 4.70 -11.90 10.42
CA ASP A 335 6.12 -11.92 10.81
C ASP A 335 6.34 -12.83 12.02
N GLU A 336 5.47 -12.78 13.04
CA GLU A 336 5.50 -13.69 14.20
C GLU A 336 5.37 -15.16 13.75
N ALA A 337 4.44 -15.47 12.86
CA ALA A 337 4.26 -16.82 12.33
C ALA A 337 5.45 -17.31 11.49
N CYS A 338 6.20 -16.39 10.88
CA CYS A 338 7.36 -16.70 10.03
C CYS A 338 8.69 -16.67 10.78
N GLU A 339 8.74 -16.23 12.04
CA GLU A 339 9.97 -16.13 12.84
C GLU A 339 10.63 -17.49 13.07
N ASN A 340 9.81 -18.54 13.36
CA ASN A 340 10.26 -19.91 13.55
C ASN A 340 9.45 -20.89 12.70
N PRO A 341 9.62 -20.93 11.38
CA PRO A 341 8.85 -21.81 10.54
C PRO A 341 9.23 -23.26 10.82
N LEU A 342 8.23 -24.11 10.99
CA LEU A 342 8.47 -25.55 11.09
C LEU A 342 9.25 -26.02 9.87
N PRO A 343 10.29 -26.88 10.04
CA PRO A 343 11.02 -27.43 8.92
C PRO A 343 10.04 -28.18 8.01
N LYS A 344 10.10 -27.93 6.70
CA LYS A 344 9.32 -28.68 5.73
C LYS A 344 9.77 -30.14 5.84
N LEU A 345 8.94 -30.98 6.43
CA LEU A 345 9.10 -32.42 6.35
C LEU A 345 8.83 -32.82 4.90
N PHE A 346 9.88 -32.94 4.11
CA PHE A 346 9.81 -33.64 2.86
C PHE A 346 9.58 -35.12 3.24
N HIS A 347 8.34 -35.56 3.24
CA HIS A 347 8.10 -36.97 3.09
C HIS A 347 8.56 -37.33 1.66
N GLU A 348 9.77 -37.89 1.55
CA GLU A 348 10.06 -38.73 0.38
C GLU A 348 8.85 -39.67 0.26
N LYS A 349 8.10 -39.54 -0.82
CA LYS A 349 7.15 -40.60 -1.19
C LYS A 349 7.98 -41.83 -1.32
N ARG A 350 8.02 -42.66 -0.29
CA ARG A 350 8.53 -44.00 -0.44
C ARG A 350 7.68 -44.64 -1.54
N ASP A 351 8.31 -44.92 -2.63
CA ASP A 351 7.71 -45.71 -3.70
C ASP A 351 7.53 -47.13 -3.14
N ASP A 352 6.40 -47.36 -2.49
CA ASP A 352 6.03 -48.67 -1.97
C ASP A 352 5.53 -49.62 -3.08
N SER A 353 5.60 -49.20 -4.38
CA SER A 353 5.16 -49.98 -5.51
C SER A 353 6.01 -51.26 -5.68
N GLU A 354 7.24 -51.33 -5.18
CA GLU A 354 8.09 -52.54 -5.18
C GLU A 354 7.78 -53.52 -4.02
N LYS A 355 7.04 -53.12 -3.00
CA LYS A 355 6.82 -53.97 -1.81
C LYS A 355 5.53 -54.75 -1.77
N VAL A 356 4.61 -54.55 -2.68
CA VAL A 356 3.36 -55.31 -2.74
C VAL A 356 3.40 -56.29 -3.91
N ARG A 357 4.28 -57.29 -3.83
CA ARG A 357 4.09 -58.54 -4.58
C ARG A 357 3.03 -59.35 -3.84
N PHE A 358 1.78 -59.22 -4.23
CA PHE A 358 0.77 -60.20 -3.83
C PHE A 358 1.14 -61.54 -4.37
N ALA A 359 1.56 -62.48 -3.51
CA ALA A 359 1.69 -63.87 -3.87
C ALA A 359 0.32 -64.41 -4.21
N ILE A 360 0.04 -64.60 -5.50
CA ILE A 360 -1.19 -65.28 -5.93
C ILE A 360 -1.09 -66.75 -5.46
N PRO A 361 -1.96 -67.22 -4.58
CA PRO A 361 -1.92 -68.63 -4.16
C PRO A 361 -2.13 -69.52 -5.39
N LYS A 362 -1.15 -70.38 -5.69
CA LYS A 362 -1.32 -71.42 -6.72
C LYS A 362 -2.46 -72.33 -6.31
N LYS A 363 -3.51 -72.41 -7.15
CA LYS A 363 -4.55 -73.46 -7.05
C LYS A 363 -3.85 -74.81 -7.05
N LYS A 364 -4.06 -75.62 -5.98
CA LYS A 364 -3.69 -77.06 -5.98
C LYS A 364 -4.46 -77.75 -7.11
N ALA A 365 -3.69 -78.37 -8.00
CA ALA A 365 -4.26 -79.25 -8.99
C ALA A 365 -4.92 -80.45 -8.27
N ASP A 366 -6.20 -80.67 -8.55
CA ASP A 366 -6.90 -81.89 -8.13
C ASP A 366 -6.23 -83.12 -8.73
N SER A 367 -5.76 -84.05 -7.90
CA SER A 367 -5.34 -85.33 -8.27
C SER A 367 -6.57 -86.18 -8.67
N PRO A 368 -6.54 -86.97 -9.76
CA PRO A 368 -7.64 -87.81 -10.11
C PRO A 368 -7.67 -89.06 -9.22
N GLU A 369 -8.71 -89.23 -8.47
CA GLU A 369 -8.99 -90.50 -7.78
C GLU A 369 -9.28 -91.57 -8.79
N ALA A 370 -8.51 -92.66 -8.65
CA ALA A 370 -8.68 -93.89 -9.36
C ALA A 370 -9.93 -94.62 -8.91
N LYS A 371 -10.68 -95.09 -9.86
CA LYS A 371 -11.81 -96.03 -9.69
C LYS A 371 -11.31 -97.34 -9.04
N ARG A 372 -12.08 -97.72 -8.04
CA ARG A 372 -12.69 -99.08 -7.93
C ARG A 372 -13.92 -99.03 -7.06
#